data_440f1b23bb5e56512bc673da199012cb
#
_entry.id   440f1b23bb5e56512bc673da199012cb
#
_cell.length_a   1.000
_cell.length_b   1.000
_cell.length_c   1.000
_cell.angle_alpha   90.00
_cell.angle_beta   90.00
_cell.angle_gamma   90.00
#
_symmetry.space_group_name_H-M   'P 1'
#
loop_
_entity.id
_entity.type
_entity.pdbx_description
1 polymer ?
#
loop_
_entity_poly.entity_id
_entity_poly.type
_entity_poly.pdbx_seq_one_letter_code
_entity_poly.pdbx_strand_id
1 'polypeptide(L)'
;GADRVAVNSAACRDPAMIDRLAARFGVQCVVLAIDARLRGRSRAIDARSRDRAWTAHGAVAATAAHGVVGWEVVIEAGRRDTGREAAAWAREGASRGAGEILLTSIDRDGTGSGYDSELVAAVAAASGLPVVASGGASEKEHFLEGARAGARALLAAGVFHRGELSIADVKRYLAEKGLEVRI
;
A
#
# COMPACT_ATOMS: atom_id res chain seq x y z
N GLY A 1 18.93 -5.33 17.15
CA GLY A 1 18.25 -4.22 17.74
C GLY A 1 17.01 -3.72 17.01
N ALA A 2 16.54 -4.36 15.91
CA ALA A 2 15.29 -3.99 15.27
C ALA A 2 14.12 -4.74 15.92
N ASP A 3 13.02 -4.03 16.23
CA ASP A 3 11.80 -4.63 16.78
C ASP A 3 10.98 -5.33 15.68
N ARG A 4 11.09 -4.85 14.45
CA ARG A 4 10.41 -5.41 13.27
C ARG A 4 11.32 -5.40 12.06
N VAL A 5 11.09 -6.34 11.16
CA VAL A 5 11.79 -6.45 9.87
C VAL A 5 10.79 -6.52 8.74
N ALA A 6 11.01 -5.70 7.70
CA ALA A 6 10.18 -5.71 6.50
C ALA A 6 10.88 -6.52 5.41
N VAL A 7 10.14 -7.45 4.81
CA VAL A 7 10.60 -8.30 3.72
C VAL A 7 9.72 -8.12 2.49
N ASN A 8 10.32 -7.90 1.33
CA ASN A 8 9.65 -7.71 0.04
C ASN A 8 10.19 -8.71 -0.99
N SER A 9 11.13 -8.30 -1.85
CA SER A 9 11.64 -9.11 -2.96
C SER A 9 12.20 -10.46 -2.52
N ALA A 10 12.81 -10.53 -1.34
CA ALA A 10 13.33 -11.77 -0.79
C ALA A 10 12.20 -12.77 -0.47
N ALA A 11 11.12 -12.29 0.15
CA ALA A 11 9.94 -13.09 0.44
C ALA A 11 9.21 -13.55 -0.83
N CYS A 12 9.15 -12.72 -1.87
CA CYS A 12 8.56 -13.13 -3.14
C CYS A 12 9.35 -14.25 -3.84
N ARG A 13 10.68 -14.27 -3.67
CA ARG A 13 11.57 -15.32 -4.22
C ARG A 13 11.56 -16.58 -3.38
N ASP A 14 11.47 -16.43 -2.08
CA ASP A 14 11.45 -17.53 -1.10
C ASP A 14 10.39 -17.26 -0.02
N PRO A 15 9.12 -17.63 -0.27
CA PRO A 15 8.02 -17.43 0.68
C PRO A 15 8.24 -18.08 2.04
N ALA A 16 8.98 -19.20 2.11
CA ALA A 16 9.32 -19.87 3.36
C ALA A 16 10.22 -19.03 4.28
N MET A 17 10.79 -17.92 3.78
CA MET A 17 11.47 -16.93 4.63
C MET A 17 10.54 -16.34 5.67
N ILE A 18 9.26 -16.09 5.33
CA ILE A 18 8.25 -15.56 6.27
C ILE A 18 8.06 -16.55 7.41
N ASP A 19 7.90 -17.86 7.09
CA ASP A 19 7.73 -18.92 8.09
C ASP A 19 8.93 -18.98 9.04
N ARG A 20 10.16 -18.93 8.49
CA ARG A 20 11.39 -18.96 9.30
C ARG A 20 11.55 -17.75 10.22
N LEU A 21 11.21 -16.57 9.73
CA LEU A 21 11.27 -15.34 10.54
C LEU A 21 10.22 -15.37 11.65
N ALA A 22 8.99 -15.76 11.33
CA ALA A 22 7.90 -15.86 12.30
C ALA A 22 8.20 -16.91 13.39
N ALA A 23 8.73 -18.08 13.00
CA ALA A 23 9.11 -19.12 13.95
C ALA A 23 10.25 -18.69 14.89
N ARG A 24 11.20 -17.88 14.40
CA ARG A 24 12.36 -17.46 15.18
C ARG A 24 12.11 -16.25 16.06
N PHE A 25 11.34 -15.26 15.57
CA PHE A 25 11.22 -13.94 16.21
C PHE A 25 9.78 -13.60 16.62
N GLY A 26 8.81 -14.43 16.26
CA GLY A 26 7.39 -14.16 16.44
C GLY A 26 6.77 -13.40 15.29
N VAL A 27 5.49 -13.65 15.04
CA VAL A 27 4.72 -13.05 13.93
C VAL A 27 4.71 -11.51 13.99
N GLN A 28 4.67 -10.94 15.19
CA GLN A 28 4.65 -9.49 15.42
C GLN A 28 5.91 -8.76 14.92
N CYS A 29 7.00 -9.49 14.70
CA CYS A 29 8.25 -8.94 14.20
C CYS A 29 8.34 -8.94 12.67
N VAL A 30 7.43 -9.63 11.96
CA VAL A 30 7.49 -9.82 10.52
C VAL A 30 6.52 -8.89 9.80
N VAL A 31 7.05 -7.96 9.02
CA VAL A 31 6.28 -7.08 8.14
C VAL A 31 6.46 -7.56 6.69
N LEU A 32 5.36 -7.93 6.04
CA LEU A 32 5.38 -8.23 4.61
C LEU A 32 5.19 -6.92 3.83
N ALA A 33 6.26 -6.47 3.17
CA ALA A 33 6.18 -5.31 2.28
C ALA A 33 5.72 -5.76 0.90
N ILE A 34 4.66 -5.12 0.41
CA ILE A 34 4.03 -5.39 -0.90
C ILE A 34 4.02 -4.09 -1.70
N ASP A 35 4.79 -4.06 -2.78
CA ASP A 35 4.64 -3.03 -3.80
C ASP A 35 3.71 -3.57 -4.87
N ALA A 36 2.62 -2.85 -5.16
CA ALA A 36 1.60 -3.31 -6.07
C ALA A 36 1.30 -2.28 -7.15
N ARG A 37 0.98 -2.76 -8.35
CA ARG A 37 0.60 -1.96 -9.51
C ARG A 37 -0.65 -2.55 -10.14
N LEU A 38 -1.53 -1.69 -10.70
CA LEU A 38 -2.72 -2.12 -11.42
C LEU A 38 -2.32 -2.96 -12.65
N ARG A 39 -2.91 -4.12 -12.82
CA ARG A 39 -2.64 -4.99 -13.98
C ARG A 39 -2.99 -4.29 -15.28
N GLY A 40 -2.14 -4.46 -16.29
CA GLY A 40 -2.30 -3.82 -17.60
C GLY A 40 -1.68 -2.43 -17.73
N ARG A 41 -1.16 -1.82 -16.68
CA ARG A 41 -0.31 -0.62 -16.75
C ARG A 41 1.14 -1.02 -16.93
N SER A 42 1.60 -1.05 -18.17
CA SER A 42 3.01 -1.30 -18.51
C SER A 42 3.86 -0.07 -18.24
N ARG A 43 5.11 -0.27 -17.80
CA ARG A 43 6.14 0.77 -17.61
C ARG A 43 6.38 1.71 -18.82
N ALA A 44 5.93 1.33 -20.01
CA ALA A 44 6.14 2.12 -21.23
C ALA A 44 5.38 3.46 -21.22
N ILE A 45 4.40 3.66 -20.33
CA ILE A 45 3.57 4.86 -20.28
C ILE A 45 4.19 5.94 -19.38
N ASP A 46 4.98 5.57 -18.38
CA ASP A 46 5.47 6.51 -17.34
C ASP A 46 6.60 7.44 -17.81
N ALA A 47 7.32 7.12 -18.87
CA ALA A 47 8.41 7.97 -19.36
C ALA A 47 7.94 9.26 -20.07
N ARG A 48 6.66 9.34 -20.45
CA ARG A 48 6.10 10.47 -21.20
C ARG A 48 5.05 11.30 -20.45
N SER A 49 4.68 10.93 -19.23
CA SER A 49 3.57 11.59 -18.50
C SER A 49 4.00 12.63 -17.47
N ARG A 50 5.30 12.97 -17.38
CA ARG A 50 5.77 14.04 -16.48
C ARG A 50 5.32 15.45 -16.89
N ASP A 51 4.76 15.65 -18.07
CA ASP A 51 4.42 16.95 -18.62
C ASP A 51 2.93 17.20 -18.92
N ARG A 52 2.01 16.38 -18.43
CA ARG A 52 0.59 16.68 -18.64
C ARG A 52 -0.18 16.67 -17.32
N ALA A 53 -0.59 17.88 -16.93
CA ALA A 53 -1.55 18.13 -15.89
C ALA A 53 -2.76 17.18 -16.03
N TRP A 54 -3.01 16.41 -15.00
CA TRP A 54 -4.23 15.63 -14.84
C TRP A 54 -5.41 16.60 -14.68
N THR A 55 -6.25 16.71 -15.69
CA THR A 55 -7.58 17.29 -15.51
C THR A 55 -8.47 16.23 -14.85
N ALA A 56 -8.90 16.55 -13.62
CA ALA A 56 -9.94 15.79 -12.93
C ALA A 56 -11.17 15.67 -13.82
N HIS A 57 -11.60 14.46 -14.10
CA HIS A 57 -13.00 14.02 -14.31
C HIS A 57 -12.97 12.60 -14.89
N GLY A 58 -13.59 11.70 -14.20
CA GLY A 58 -13.90 10.39 -14.75
C GLY A 58 -13.78 9.27 -13.72
N ALA A 59 -14.77 9.17 -12.84
CA ALA A 59 -15.10 7.89 -12.25
C ALA A 59 -15.44 6.95 -13.40
N VAL A 60 -14.49 6.12 -13.82
CA VAL A 60 -14.80 5.04 -14.75
C VAL A 60 -15.49 3.95 -13.96
N ALA A 61 -16.82 3.92 -14.06
CA ALA A 61 -17.59 2.74 -13.72
C ALA A 61 -17.01 1.58 -14.57
N ALA A 62 -16.30 0.68 -13.94
CA ALA A 62 -15.83 -0.54 -14.57
C ALA A 62 -17.02 -1.45 -14.82
N THR A 63 -17.64 -1.31 -15.99
CA THR A 63 -18.56 -2.31 -16.52
C THR A 63 -17.76 -3.58 -16.83
N ALA A 64 -18.16 -4.66 -16.19
CA ALA A 64 -17.61 -5.99 -16.33
C ALA A 64 -17.63 -6.44 -17.79
N ALA A 65 -16.45 -6.50 -18.42
CA ALA A 65 -16.22 -7.33 -19.57
C ALA A 65 -14.74 -7.75 -19.57
N HIS A 66 -14.49 -9.00 -19.17
CA HIS A 66 -13.29 -9.78 -19.42
C HIS A 66 -11.95 -9.25 -18.81
N GLY A 67 -11.70 -9.61 -17.58
CA GLY A 67 -10.42 -9.50 -16.89
C GLY A 67 -10.63 -8.98 -15.46
N VAL A 68 -10.30 -9.80 -14.49
CA VAL A 68 -10.28 -9.38 -13.08
C VAL A 68 -9.36 -8.17 -12.99
N VAL A 69 -9.93 -6.98 -12.78
CA VAL A 69 -9.17 -5.78 -12.41
C VAL A 69 -8.52 -6.11 -11.08
N GLY A 70 -7.22 -6.29 -11.08
CA GLY A 70 -6.46 -6.68 -9.91
C GLY A 70 -5.11 -6.00 -9.89
N TRP A 71 -4.45 -6.02 -8.74
CA TRP A 71 -3.12 -5.48 -8.58
C TRP A 71 -2.09 -6.60 -8.62
N GLU A 72 -1.02 -6.36 -9.33
CA GLU A 72 0.12 -7.25 -9.42
C GLU A 72 1.23 -6.82 -8.46
N VAL A 73 1.78 -7.77 -7.73
CA VAL A 73 2.96 -7.56 -6.90
C VAL A 73 4.17 -7.33 -7.79
N VAL A 74 4.90 -6.25 -7.52
CA VAL A 74 6.15 -5.92 -8.20
C VAL A 74 7.31 -5.92 -7.20
N ILE A 75 8.50 -6.23 -7.67
CA ILE A 75 9.72 -6.30 -6.85
C ILE A 75 10.83 -5.46 -7.47
N GLU A 76 11.97 -5.35 -6.77
CA GLU A 76 13.14 -4.62 -7.24
C GLU A 76 12.81 -3.14 -7.55
N ALA A 77 12.10 -2.48 -6.61
CA ALA A 77 11.63 -1.10 -6.75
C ALA A 77 10.73 -0.90 -7.99
N GLY A 78 9.77 -1.78 -8.19
CA GLY A 78 8.80 -1.71 -9.28
C GLY A 78 9.34 -2.09 -10.66
N ARG A 79 10.55 -2.65 -10.74
CA ARG A 79 11.20 -2.99 -12.02
C ARG A 79 10.82 -4.35 -12.57
N ARG A 80 10.34 -5.25 -11.72
CA ARG A 80 10.05 -6.63 -12.10
C ARG A 80 8.67 -7.05 -11.64
N ASP A 81 7.87 -7.46 -12.57
CA ASP A 81 6.56 -8.07 -12.35
C ASP A 81 6.73 -9.51 -11.85
N THR A 82 5.86 -9.95 -10.94
CA THR A 82 5.94 -11.29 -10.34
C THR A 82 4.86 -12.24 -10.84
N GLY A 83 3.82 -11.74 -11.51
CA GLY A 83 2.63 -12.48 -11.85
C GLY A 83 1.70 -12.75 -10.65
N ARG A 84 2.11 -12.42 -9.42
CA ARG A 84 1.31 -12.64 -8.21
C ARG A 84 0.26 -11.54 -8.06
N GLU A 85 -0.95 -11.93 -7.70
CA GLU A 85 -2.00 -10.98 -7.34
C GLU A 85 -1.79 -10.51 -5.88
N ALA A 86 -1.95 -9.19 -5.64
CA ALA A 86 -1.56 -8.57 -4.38
C ALA A 86 -2.36 -9.07 -3.17
N ALA A 87 -3.69 -9.22 -3.30
CA ALA A 87 -4.52 -9.71 -2.22
C ALA A 87 -4.30 -11.21 -1.94
N ALA A 88 -4.03 -12.01 -2.99
CA ALA A 88 -3.65 -13.41 -2.82
C ALA A 88 -2.31 -13.56 -2.12
N TRP A 89 -1.31 -12.73 -2.47
CA TRP A 89 -0.01 -12.71 -1.82
C TRP A 89 -0.09 -12.26 -0.36
N ALA A 90 -0.93 -11.25 -0.06
CA ALA A 90 -1.18 -10.82 1.30
C ALA A 90 -1.78 -11.93 2.17
N ARG A 91 -2.75 -12.69 1.63
CA ARG A 91 -3.34 -13.86 2.30
C ARG A 91 -2.30 -14.96 2.52
N GLU A 92 -1.48 -15.27 1.53
CA GLU A 92 -0.39 -16.24 1.66
C GLU A 92 0.60 -15.78 2.75
N GLY A 93 1.02 -14.51 2.75
CA GLY A 93 1.90 -13.96 3.76
C GLY A 93 1.35 -14.06 5.17
N ALA A 94 0.05 -13.77 5.35
CA ALA A 94 -0.64 -13.94 6.63
C ALA A 94 -0.61 -15.41 7.10
N SER A 95 -0.92 -16.35 6.22
CA SER A 95 -0.89 -17.78 6.54
C SER A 95 0.49 -18.30 6.89
N ARG A 96 1.56 -17.64 6.42
CA ARG A 96 2.96 -17.96 6.72
C ARG A 96 3.51 -17.29 7.97
N GLY A 97 2.71 -16.41 8.62
CA GLY A 97 3.09 -15.76 9.86
C GLY A 97 3.63 -14.33 9.71
N ALA A 98 3.30 -13.61 8.64
CA ALA A 98 3.41 -12.16 8.65
C ALA A 98 2.45 -11.57 9.69
N GLY A 99 2.88 -10.57 10.46
CA GLY A 99 2.07 -9.89 11.48
C GLY A 99 1.53 -8.55 11.03
N GLU A 100 2.07 -7.97 9.97
CA GLU A 100 1.67 -6.67 9.42
C GLU A 100 2.02 -6.60 7.93
N ILE A 101 1.27 -5.79 7.18
CA ILE A 101 1.54 -5.52 5.77
C ILE A 101 1.90 -4.05 5.58
N LEU A 102 3.04 -3.78 4.94
CA LEU A 102 3.38 -2.47 4.40
C LEU A 102 3.03 -2.48 2.90
N LEU A 103 1.97 -1.76 2.54
CA LEU A 103 1.40 -1.78 1.19
C LEU A 103 1.68 -0.47 0.46
N THR A 104 2.42 -0.52 -0.63
CA THR A 104 2.69 0.65 -1.48
C THR A 104 2.01 0.50 -2.83
N SER A 105 1.16 1.44 -3.19
CA SER A 105 0.67 1.57 -4.57
C SER A 105 1.71 2.30 -5.42
N ILE A 106 2.35 1.59 -6.35
CA ILE A 106 3.34 2.16 -7.27
C ILE A 106 2.70 3.19 -8.21
N ASP A 107 1.43 2.98 -8.57
CA ASP A 107 0.68 3.89 -9.43
C ASP A 107 0.35 5.23 -8.76
N ARG A 108 0.26 5.23 -7.43
CA ARG A 108 -0.07 6.42 -6.63
C ARG A 108 1.16 7.10 -6.06
N ASP A 109 2.26 6.37 -5.88
CA ASP A 109 3.46 6.90 -5.23
C ASP A 109 4.03 8.12 -5.97
N GLY A 110 4.26 9.20 -5.23
CA GLY A 110 4.75 10.49 -5.75
C GLY A 110 3.73 11.32 -6.53
N THR A 111 2.49 10.85 -6.73
CA THR A 111 1.47 11.57 -7.54
C THR A 111 0.69 12.64 -6.79
N GLY A 112 0.60 12.54 -5.46
CA GLY A 112 -0.23 13.43 -4.65
C GLY A 112 -1.75 13.21 -4.80
N SER A 113 -2.17 12.10 -5.42
CA SER A 113 -3.59 11.83 -5.75
C SER A 113 -4.33 10.96 -4.72
N GLY A 114 -3.78 10.81 -3.52
CA GLY A 114 -4.33 9.99 -2.45
C GLY A 114 -3.88 8.53 -2.51
N TYR A 115 -4.15 7.80 -1.42
CA TYR A 115 -3.90 6.35 -1.36
C TYR A 115 -4.78 5.60 -2.35
N ASP A 116 -4.34 4.42 -2.76
CA ASP A 116 -5.16 3.47 -3.52
C ASP A 116 -6.13 2.76 -2.56
N SER A 117 -7.28 3.38 -2.31
CA SER A 117 -8.26 2.91 -1.32
C SER A 117 -8.83 1.53 -1.67
N GLU A 118 -8.99 1.22 -2.96
CA GLU A 118 -9.48 -0.08 -3.41
C GLU A 118 -8.45 -1.18 -3.16
N LEU A 119 -7.17 -0.91 -3.45
CA LEU A 119 -6.07 -1.81 -3.15
C LEU A 119 -5.94 -2.05 -1.64
N VAL A 120 -6.02 -0.99 -0.83
CA VAL A 120 -5.97 -1.09 0.64
C VAL A 120 -7.09 -1.98 1.15
N ALA A 121 -8.34 -1.73 0.73
CA ALA A 121 -9.49 -2.51 1.14
C ALA A 121 -9.37 -3.99 0.74
N ALA A 122 -8.93 -4.27 -0.50
CA ALA A 122 -8.75 -5.63 -1.00
C ALA A 122 -7.70 -6.41 -0.19
N VAL A 123 -6.56 -5.79 0.09
CA VAL A 123 -5.46 -6.42 0.84
C VAL A 123 -5.84 -6.61 2.32
N ALA A 124 -6.46 -5.61 2.94
CA ALA A 124 -6.92 -5.71 4.34
C ALA A 124 -7.95 -6.83 4.52
N ALA A 125 -8.95 -6.90 3.64
CA ALA A 125 -9.96 -7.96 3.66
C ALA A 125 -9.38 -9.36 3.41
N ALA A 126 -8.41 -9.48 2.49
CA ALA A 126 -7.82 -10.77 2.13
C ALA A 126 -6.89 -11.33 3.19
N SER A 127 -6.12 -10.48 3.87
CA SER A 127 -5.11 -10.91 4.85
C SER A 127 -5.62 -10.98 6.28
N GLY A 128 -6.59 -10.12 6.63
CA GLY A 128 -7.01 -9.91 8.02
C GLY A 128 -5.94 -9.27 8.91
N LEU A 129 -4.81 -8.84 8.35
CA LEU A 129 -3.70 -8.22 9.06
C LEU A 129 -3.81 -6.69 9.10
N PRO A 130 -3.17 -6.03 10.07
CA PRO A 130 -2.95 -4.59 10.03
C PRO A 130 -2.23 -4.20 8.73
N VAL A 131 -2.77 -3.19 8.03
CA VAL A 131 -2.17 -2.65 6.80
C VAL A 131 -1.66 -1.24 7.05
N VAL A 132 -0.41 -0.99 6.71
CA VAL A 132 0.19 0.34 6.58
C VAL A 132 0.06 0.76 5.12
N ALA A 133 -0.79 1.74 4.82
CA ALA A 133 -0.95 2.26 3.46
C ALA A 133 0.15 3.26 3.13
N SER A 134 0.74 3.13 1.93
CA SER A 134 1.81 3.97 1.41
C SER A 134 1.59 4.34 -0.05
N GLY A 135 2.02 5.55 -0.43
CA GLY A 135 1.98 6.07 -1.80
C GLY A 135 0.77 6.96 -2.08
N GLY A 136 1.04 8.21 -2.48
CA GLY A 136 0.07 9.14 -3.04
C GLY A 136 -0.49 10.21 -2.11
N ALA A 137 -0.33 10.13 -0.80
CA ALA A 137 -0.93 11.10 0.11
C ALA A 137 -0.25 12.49 0.04
N SER A 138 -1.06 13.54 -0.06
CA SER A 138 -0.62 14.95 -0.08
C SER A 138 -1.55 15.90 0.71
N GLU A 139 -2.78 15.50 1.00
CA GLU A 139 -3.79 16.29 1.68
C GLU A 139 -4.35 15.54 2.89
N LYS A 140 -4.94 16.24 3.86
CA LYS A 140 -5.48 15.63 5.09
C LYS A 140 -6.61 14.63 4.79
N GLU A 141 -7.39 14.93 3.77
CA GLU A 141 -8.49 14.11 3.26
C GLU A 141 -8.01 12.73 2.82
N HIS A 142 -6.85 12.65 2.20
CA HIS A 142 -6.25 11.39 1.76
C HIS A 142 -5.97 10.44 2.93
N PHE A 143 -5.53 11.00 4.08
CA PHE A 143 -5.33 10.19 5.28
C PHE A 143 -6.66 9.64 5.84
N LEU A 144 -7.73 10.46 5.78
CA LEU A 144 -9.06 10.02 6.19
C LEU A 144 -9.59 8.89 5.28
N GLU A 145 -9.43 9.04 3.97
CA GLU A 145 -9.83 8.03 2.98
C GLU A 145 -9.05 6.73 3.17
N GLY A 146 -7.74 6.80 3.34
CA GLY A 146 -6.91 5.63 3.60
C GLY A 146 -7.30 4.88 4.88
N ALA A 147 -7.59 5.60 5.95
CA ALA A 147 -8.07 5.00 7.21
C ALA A 147 -9.44 4.33 7.03
N ARG A 148 -10.37 4.98 6.33
CA ARG A 148 -11.71 4.44 6.03
C ARG A 148 -11.65 3.24 5.09
N ALA A 149 -10.66 3.16 4.23
CA ALA A 149 -10.40 2.00 3.38
C ALA A 149 -9.88 0.78 4.16
N GLY A 150 -9.57 0.93 5.46
CA GLY A 150 -9.15 -0.17 6.32
C GLY A 150 -7.66 -0.15 6.70
N ALA A 151 -6.90 0.88 6.32
CA ALA A 151 -5.53 1.02 6.79
C ALA A 151 -5.49 1.29 8.30
N ARG A 152 -4.60 0.60 9.01
CA ARG A 152 -4.35 0.79 10.45
C ARG A 152 -3.24 1.80 10.72
N ALA A 153 -2.40 2.06 9.73
CA ALA A 153 -1.43 3.13 9.74
C ALA A 153 -1.30 3.74 8.33
N LEU A 154 -0.86 4.99 8.28
CA LEU A 154 -0.84 5.81 7.08
C LEU A 154 0.56 6.42 6.94
N LEU A 155 1.29 6.01 5.92
CA LEU A 155 2.65 6.45 5.66
C LEU A 155 2.64 7.48 4.53
N ALA A 156 3.25 8.61 4.76
CA ALA A 156 3.55 9.60 3.74
C ALA A 156 4.98 10.14 3.96
N ALA A 157 5.64 10.54 2.90
CA ALA A 157 6.99 11.07 2.94
C ALA A 157 7.04 12.54 2.48
N GLY A 158 6.79 12.79 1.20
CA GLY A 158 7.01 14.08 0.56
C GLY A 158 6.30 15.25 1.24
N VAL A 159 5.03 15.09 1.59
CA VAL A 159 4.20 16.13 2.21
C VAL A 159 4.76 16.58 3.58
N PHE A 160 5.32 15.65 4.36
CA PHE A 160 5.93 15.97 5.64
C PHE A 160 7.36 16.53 5.48
N HIS A 161 8.14 15.96 4.56
CA HIS A 161 9.52 16.45 4.30
C HIS A 161 9.54 17.87 3.73
N ARG A 162 8.55 18.25 2.93
CA ARG A 162 8.42 19.62 2.42
C ARG A 162 7.73 20.58 3.40
N GLY A 163 7.26 20.08 4.54
CA GLY A 163 6.56 20.89 5.54
C GLY A 163 5.17 21.38 5.09
N GLU A 164 4.58 20.75 4.10
CA GLU A 164 3.23 21.09 3.59
C GLU A 164 2.14 20.72 4.59
N LEU A 165 2.34 19.64 5.34
CA LEU A 165 1.50 19.22 6.46
C LEU A 165 2.39 18.86 7.66
N SER A 166 1.85 19.03 8.87
CA SER A 166 2.43 18.43 10.07
C SER A 166 1.68 17.15 10.47
N ILE A 167 2.39 16.21 11.08
CA ILE A 167 1.76 14.99 11.61
C ILE A 167 0.70 15.33 12.66
N ALA A 168 0.95 16.36 13.49
CA ALA A 168 0.01 16.81 14.52
C ALA A 168 -1.29 17.34 13.90
N ASP A 169 -1.21 18.09 12.80
CA ASP A 169 -2.40 18.63 12.13
C ASP A 169 -3.21 17.51 11.46
N VAL A 170 -2.55 16.53 10.84
CA VAL A 170 -3.23 15.36 10.27
C VAL A 170 -3.95 14.58 11.37
N LYS A 171 -3.28 14.31 12.50
CA LYS A 171 -3.90 13.59 13.62
C LYS A 171 -5.10 14.35 14.20
N ARG A 172 -4.99 15.66 14.38
CA ARG A 172 -6.11 16.49 14.85
C ARG A 172 -7.30 16.42 13.91
N TYR A 173 -7.05 16.57 12.60
CA TYR A 173 -8.09 16.45 11.58
C TYR A 173 -8.78 15.07 11.61
N LEU A 174 -8.01 13.98 11.73
CA LEU A 174 -8.58 12.63 11.80
C LEU A 174 -9.44 12.45 13.05
N ALA A 175 -9.00 12.98 14.22
CA ALA A 175 -9.77 12.95 15.45
C ALA A 175 -11.09 13.74 15.32
N GLU A 176 -11.07 14.92 14.71
CA GLU A 176 -12.27 15.73 14.41
C GLU A 176 -13.26 14.99 13.48
N LYS A 177 -12.75 14.08 12.64
CA LYS A 177 -13.58 13.21 11.78
C LYS A 177 -14.02 11.91 12.46
N GLY A 178 -13.81 11.79 13.76
CA GLY A 178 -14.26 10.66 14.60
C GLY A 178 -13.38 9.42 14.54
N LEU A 179 -12.15 9.52 14.01
CA LEU A 179 -11.20 8.43 14.05
C LEU A 179 -10.41 8.45 15.37
N GLU A 180 -10.24 7.28 15.95
CA GLU A 180 -9.34 7.10 17.09
C GLU A 180 -7.89 7.16 16.60
N VAL A 181 -7.15 8.17 17.09
CA VAL A 181 -5.75 8.39 16.73
C VAL A 181 -4.89 8.54 17.98
N ARG A 182 -3.69 7.98 17.94
CA ARG A 182 -2.71 8.20 19.00
C ARG A 182 -2.11 9.61 18.86
N ILE A 183 -2.44 10.50 19.79
CA ILE A 183 -1.92 11.87 19.88
C ILE A 183 -0.57 11.87 20.61
#